data_f4e38d3368636242b3473ca6dbc9b40e
#
_entry.id   f4e38d3368636242b3473ca6dbc9b40e
#
_cell.length_a   1.000
_cell.length_b   1.000
_cell.length_c   1.000
_cell.angle_alpha   90.00
_cell.angle_beta   90.00
_cell.angle_gamma   90.00
#
_symmetry.space_group_name_H-M   'P 1'
#
loop_
_entity.id
_entity.type
_entity.pdbx_description
1 polymer ?
#
loop_
_entity_poly.entity_id
_entity_poly.type
_entity_poly.pdbx_seq_one_letter_code
_entity_poly.pdbx_strand_id
1 'polypeptide(L)'
;MKTKTIGLTLAFCFLAGAACFAADPQMGSWNLNEAKSKFTRETPKNTVVVYEAVGDETKVTVEGTDAYGKPARNEWTGKFDGKDYPVTGDPTSDMRSYKKINDRTLEFTVRKNRKVMVTGRVVVSADGKSRTVTTSGTTPKGKKFKNTTVYDKQ
;
A
#
# COMPACT_ATOMS: atom_id res chain seq x y z
N MET A 1 62.30 -45.78 -8.39
CA MET A 1 61.08 -45.69 -7.57
C MET A 1 60.35 -44.43 -7.97
N LYS A 2 59.19 -44.54 -8.57
CA LYS A 2 58.37 -43.41 -9.02
C LYS A 2 57.23 -43.21 -7.99
N THR A 3 57.29 -42.15 -7.19
CA THR A 3 56.23 -41.72 -6.28
C THR A 3 55.19 -40.92 -7.06
N LYS A 4 53.98 -41.45 -7.15
CA LYS A 4 52.83 -40.74 -7.71
C LYS A 4 52.17 -39.92 -6.62
N THR A 5 52.24 -38.60 -6.69
CA THR A 5 51.50 -37.68 -5.84
C THR A 5 50.07 -37.55 -6.42
N ILE A 6 49.09 -37.98 -5.63
CA ILE A 6 47.66 -37.80 -5.96
C ILE A 6 47.26 -36.47 -5.37
N GLY A 7 47.01 -35.51 -6.27
CA GLY A 7 46.44 -34.19 -5.89
C GLY A 7 44.93 -34.34 -5.64
N LEU A 8 44.53 -34.10 -4.39
CA LEU A 8 43.12 -34.02 -3.97
C LEU A 8 42.59 -32.61 -4.23
N THR A 9 41.89 -32.44 -5.34
CA THR A 9 41.22 -31.19 -5.67
C THR A 9 39.92 -31.11 -4.89
N LEU A 10 39.90 -30.25 -3.85
CA LEU A 10 38.71 -29.99 -3.04
C LEU A 10 37.85 -28.97 -3.83
N ALA A 11 36.78 -29.44 -4.47
CA ALA A 11 35.79 -28.57 -5.10
C ALA A 11 34.90 -27.95 -4.04
N PHE A 12 35.10 -26.66 -3.74
CA PHE A 12 34.20 -25.87 -2.91
C PHE A 12 32.97 -25.50 -3.73
N CYS A 13 31.86 -26.23 -3.55
CA CYS A 13 30.55 -25.82 -4.03
C CYS A 13 30.04 -24.66 -3.19
N PHE A 14 30.17 -23.43 -3.69
CA PHE A 14 29.45 -22.27 -3.17
C PHE A 14 27.97 -22.44 -3.52
N LEU A 15 27.16 -22.94 -2.59
CA LEU A 15 25.72 -22.79 -2.64
C LEU A 15 25.41 -21.31 -2.34
N ALA A 16 25.32 -20.50 -3.40
CA ALA A 16 24.72 -19.19 -3.30
C ALA A 16 23.22 -19.39 -3.01
N GLY A 17 22.87 -19.39 -1.75
CA GLY A 17 21.48 -19.31 -1.31
C GLY A 17 20.93 -17.96 -1.76
N ALA A 18 20.18 -17.94 -2.88
CA ALA A 18 19.36 -16.81 -3.26
C ALA A 18 18.31 -16.66 -2.14
N ALA A 19 18.54 -15.74 -1.22
CA ALA A 19 17.49 -15.28 -0.31
C ALA A 19 16.42 -14.62 -1.21
N CYS A 20 15.38 -15.36 -1.55
CA CYS A 20 14.16 -14.82 -2.10
C CYS A 20 13.54 -13.93 -1.00
N PHE A 21 13.89 -12.66 -0.98
CA PHE A 21 13.08 -11.67 -0.28
C PHE A 21 11.75 -11.64 -1.01
N ALA A 22 10.72 -12.27 -0.41
CA ALA A 22 9.36 -12.14 -0.91
C ALA A 22 9.04 -10.64 -0.95
N ALA A 23 8.71 -10.14 -2.14
CA ALA A 23 8.33 -8.74 -2.33
C ALA A 23 7.16 -8.42 -1.39
N ASP A 24 7.17 -7.23 -0.76
CA ASP A 24 6.06 -6.81 0.11
C ASP A 24 4.76 -6.85 -0.71
N PRO A 25 3.75 -7.62 -0.29
CA PRO A 25 2.51 -7.82 -1.06
C PRO A 25 1.72 -6.52 -1.29
N GLN A 26 1.99 -5.47 -0.51
CA GLN A 26 1.36 -4.16 -0.69
C GLN A 26 1.87 -3.43 -1.94
N MET A 27 3.12 -3.70 -2.38
CA MET A 27 3.76 -3.00 -3.48
C MET A 27 3.09 -3.29 -4.83
N GLY A 28 3.20 -2.34 -5.75
CA GLY A 28 2.69 -2.40 -7.12
C GLY A 28 1.46 -1.54 -7.35
N SER A 29 0.85 -1.73 -8.51
CA SER A 29 -0.32 -1.00 -8.98
C SER A 29 -1.61 -1.75 -8.69
N TRP A 30 -2.63 -1.04 -8.22
CA TRP A 30 -3.91 -1.57 -7.78
C TRP A 30 -5.04 -0.81 -8.47
N ASN A 31 -5.85 -1.50 -9.28
CA ASN A 31 -6.99 -0.94 -9.98
C ASN A 31 -8.30 -1.28 -9.28
N LEU A 32 -9.16 -0.28 -9.14
CA LEU A 32 -10.47 -0.43 -8.52
C LEU A 32 -11.34 -1.42 -9.28
N ASN A 33 -11.88 -2.41 -8.57
CA ASN A 33 -12.94 -3.29 -9.05
C ASN A 33 -14.29 -2.76 -8.55
N GLU A 34 -14.95 -1.94 -9.37
CA GLU A 34 -16.23 -1.31 -8.99
C GLU A 34 -17.33 -2.34 -8.71
N ALA A 35 -17.36 -3.45 -9.47
CA ALA A 35 -18.38 -4.48 -9.33
C ALA A 35 -18.36 -5.18 -7.96
N LYS A 36 -17.16 -5.25 -7.34
CA LYS A 36 -16.97 -5.84 -6.01
C LYS A 36 -16.95 -4.82 -4.89
N SER A 37 -17.12 -3.53 -5.19
CA SER A 37 -16.97 -2.42 -4.25
C SER A 37 -18.30 -1.84 -3.82
N LYS A 38 -18.35 -1.29 -2.60
CA LYS A 38 -19.50 -0.58 -2.03
C LYS A 38 -19.06 0.80 -1.58
N PHE A 39 -19.66 1.82 -2.17
CA PHE A 39 -19.39 3.22 -1.88
C PHE A 39 -20.58 3.92 -1.25
N THR A 40 -20.30 4.75 -0.28
CA THR A 40 -21.24 5.78 0.17
C THR A 40 -21.22 6.94 -0.83
N ARG A 41 -22.37 7.51 -1.13
CA ARG A 41 -22.46 8.71 -1.97
C ARG A 41 -21.66 9.87 -1.37
N GLU A 42 -21.16 10.75 -2.23
CA GLU A 42 -20.38 11.93 -1.80
C GLU A 42 -19.07 11.59 -1.07
N THR A 43 -18.47 10.45 -1.40
CA THR A 43 -17.11 10.09 -0.97
C THR A 43 -16.16 10.03 -2.17
N PRO A 44 -14.86 10.31 -1.99
CA PRO A 44 -13.87 10.13 -3.03
C PRO A 44 -13.84 8.69 -3.54
N LYS A 45 -13.59 8.52 -4.85
CA LYS A 45 -13.40 7.23 -5.50
C LYS A 45 -11.98 7.13 -6.02
N ASN A 46 -11.14 6.37 -5.35
CA ASN A 46 -9.77 6.11 -5.78
C ASN A 46 -9.78 4.98 -6.82
N THR A 47 -9.45 5.27 -8.07
CA THR A 47 -9.50 4.30 -9.17
C THR A 47 -8.21 3.55 -9.36
N VAL A 48 -7.07 4.22 -9.14
CA VAL A 48 -5.73 3.63 -9.21
C VAL A 48 -4.95 4.02 -7.96
N VAL A 49 -4.29 3.05 -7.34
CA VAL A 49 -3.38 3.30 -6.24
C VAL A 49 -2.09 2.54 -6.46
N VAL A 50 -0.96 3.26 -6.47
CA VAL A 50 0.36 2.71 -6.72
C VAL A 50 1.21 2.83 -5.46
N TYR A 51 1.87 1.74 -5.08
CA TYR A 51 2.84 1.68 -3.98
C TYR A 51 4.22 1.37 -4.56
N GLU A 52 5.17 2.26 -4.34
CA GLU A 52 6.54 2.16 -4.84
C GLU A 52 7.54 2.32 -3.70
N ALA A 53 8.57 1.47 -3.69
CA ALA A 53 9.68 1.63 -2.75
C ALA A 53 10.58 2.80 -3.19
N VAL A 54 10.87 3.70 -2.27
CA VAL A 54 11.77 4.85 -2.47
C VAL A 54 12.76 4.88 -1.31
N GLY A 55 13.93 4.26 -1.51
CA GLY A 55 14.89 4.06 -0.43
C GLY A 55 14.30 3.17 0.67
N ASP A 56 14.26 3.66 1.90
CA ASP A 56 13.66 2.98 3.06
C ASP A 56 12.20 3.43 3.34
N GLU A 57 11.63 4.20 2.44
CA GLU A 57 10.26 4.69 2.48
C GLU A 57 9.41 4.07 1.36
N THR A 58 8.11 4.27 1.45
CA THR A 58 7.15 3.92 0.40
C THR A 58 6.47 5.19 -0.10
N LYS A 59 6.45 5.36 -1.42
CA LYS A 59 5.62 6.36 -2.08
C LYS A 59 4.28 5.73 -2.43
N VAL A 60 3.19 6.41 -2.08
CA VAL A 60 1.82 6.03 -2.44
C VAL A 60 1.22 7.13 -3.31
N THR A 61 0.89 6.78 -4.55
CA THR A 61 0.18 7.66 -5.47
C THR A 61 -1.27 7.20 -5.60
N VAL A 62 -2.20 8.11 -5.44
CA VAL A 62 -3.64 7.84 -5.53
C VAL A 62 -4.22 8.69 -6.64
N GLU A 63 -4.93 8.08 -7.57
CA GLU A 63 -5.66 8.74 -8.65
C GLU A 63 -7.13 8.31 -8.62
N GLY A 64 -8.02 9.23 -9.00
CA GLY A 64 -9.46 8.95 -9.03
C GLY A 64 -10.29 10.21 -9.14
N THR A 65 -11.37 10.27 -8.38
CA THR A 65 -12.24 11.44 -8.29
C THR A 65 -12.45 11.86 -6.84
N ASP A 66 -12.65 13.14 -6.62
CA ASP A 66 -13.07 13.68 -5.34
C ASP A 66 -14.55 13.36 -5.03
N ALA A 67 -15.06 13.83 -3.89
CA ALA A 67 -16.45 13.63 -3.47
C ALA A 67 -17.49 14.28 -4.43
N TYR A 68 -17.04 15.14 -5.32
CA TYR A 68 -17.88 15.84 -6.31
C TYR A 68 -17.72 15.31 -7.73
N GLY A 69 -16.94 14.21 -7.91
CA GLY A 69 -16.69 13.57 -9.20
C GLY A 69 -15.62 14.25 -10.06
N LYS A 70 -14.89 15.23 -9.54
CA LYS A 70 -13.79 15.89 -10.27
C LYS A 70 -12.53 15.02 -10.19
N PRO A 71 -11.68 14.99 -11.23
CA PRO A 71 -10.40 14.31 -11.18
C PRO A 71 -9.58 14.77 -9.99
N ALA A 72 -9.01 13.81 -9.28
CA ALA A 72 -8.18 14.04 -8.10
C ALA A 72 -6.95 13.13 -8.12
N ARG A 73 -5.82 13.68 -7.69
CA ARG A 73 -4.57 12.95 -7.50
C ARG A 73 -3.89 13.44 -6.24
N ASN A 74 -3.40 12.51 -5.44
CA ASN A 74 -2.57 12.85 -4.27
C ASN A 74 -1.39 11.89 -4.15
N GLU A 75 -0.37 12.35 -3.43
CA GLU A 75 0.83 11.59 -3.15
C GLU A 75 1.17 11.65 -1.66
N TRP A 76 1.72 10.56 -1.19
CA TRP A 76 2.23 10.40 0.17
C TRP A 76 3.55 9.64 0.10
N THR A 77 4.55 10.04 0.91
CA THR A 77 5.81 9.31 1.07
C THR A 77 6.13 9.21 2.54
N GLY A 78 6.45 8.00 3.00
CA GLY A 78 6.77 7.73 4.40
C GLY A 78 6.96 6.25 4.68
N LYS A 79 6.99 5.90 5.97
CA LYS A 79 7.17 4.53 6.45
C LYS A 79 5.85 3.98 7.00
N PHE A 80 5.73 2.67 7.00
CA PHE A 80 4.56 1.98 7.60
C PHE A 80 4.72 1.79 9.12
N ASP A 81 5.17 2.84 9.81
CA ASP A 81 5.51 2.87 11.24
C ASP A 81 4.42 3.49 12.14
N GLY A 82 3.32 3.91 11.56
CA GLY A 82 2.19 4.52 12.26
C GLY A 82 2.36 6.01 12.55
N LYS A 83 3.46 6.62 12.11
CA LYS A 83 3.67 8.08 12.22
C LYS A 83 2.99 8.82 11.09
N ASP A 84 2.64 10.08 11.35
CA ASP A 84 2.07 10.96 10.34
C ASP A 84 3.15 11.50 9.41
N TYR A 85 2.91 11.40 8.09
CA TYR A 85 3.72 12.00 7.04
C TYR A 85 2.84 12.88 6.15
N PRO A 86 3.41 13.92 5.51
CA PRO A 86 2.65 14.84 4.68
C PRO A 86 1.97 14.17 3.48
N VAL A 87 0.78 14.66 3.14
CA VAL A 87 0.07 14.37 1.88
C VAL A 87 0.11 15.62 1.01
N THR A 88 0.39 15.45 -0.27
CA THR A 88 0.33 16.53 -1.27
C THR A 88 -0.76 16.25 -2.29
N GLY A 89 -1.35 17.30 -2.87
CA GLY A 89 -2.37 17.17 -3.91
C GLY A 89 -3.80 16.89 -3.41
N ASP A 90 -4.02 16.78 -2.10
CA ASP A 90 -5.35 16.57 -1.51
C ASP A 90 -5.75 17.77 -0.66
N PRO A 91 -6.73 18.58 -1.11
CA PRO A 91 -7.18 19.74 -0.33
C PRO A 91 -7.91 19.37 0.97
N THR A 92 -8.36 18.12 1.10
CA THR A 92 -9.14 17.63 2.23
C THR A 92 -8.29 16.93 3.30
N SER A 93 -7.01 16.69 3.03
CA SER A 93 -6.07 16.12 3.97
C SER A 93 -4.70 16.79 3.89
N ASP A 94 -3.95 16.77 4.99
CA ASP A 94 -2.58 17.28 5.07
C ASP A 94 -1.59 16.24 5.59
N MET A 95 -2.06 15.24 6.33
CA MET A 95 -1.25 14.19 6.91
C MET A 95 -1.91 12.83 6.73
N ARG A 96 -1.08 11.81 6.55
CA ARG A 96 -1.52 10.41 6.54
C ARG A 96 -0.48 9.54 7.25
N SER A 97 -0.97 8.57 8.02
CA SER A 97 -0.13 7.53 8.60
C SER A 97 -0.56 6.17 8.08
N TYR A 98 0.42 5.28 7.88
CA TYR A 98 0.19 3.86 7.67
C TYR A 98 0.91 3.07 8.76
N LYS A 99 0.27 2.05 9.28
CA LYS A 99 0.84 1.13 10.25
C LYS A 99 0.76 -0.30 9.72
N LYS A 100 1.89 -0.96 9.60
CA LYS A 100 1.95 -2.38 9.24
C LYS A 100 1.49 -3.22 10.43
N ILE A 101 0.42 -3.98 10.25
CA ILE A 101 -0.12 -4.92 11.26
C ILE A 101 0.50 -6.30 11.06
N ASN A 102 0.55 -6.74 9.80
CA ASN A 102 1.24 -7.93 9.32
C ASN A 102 1.60 -7.76 7.84
N ASP A 103 2.18 -8.75 7.20
CA ASP A 103 2.66 -8.64 5.81
C ASP A 103 1.57 -8.28 4.80
N ARG A 104 0.31 -8.62 5.07
CA ARG A 104 -0.82 -8.37 4.18
C ARG A 104 -1.79 -7.30 4.68
N THR A 105 -1.58 -6.75 5.87
CA THR A 105 -2.53 -5.82 6.49
C THR A 105 -1.84 -4.53 6.90
N LEU A 106 -2.37 -3.41 6.39
CA LEU A 106 -2.06 -2.06 6.84
C LEU A 106 -3.29 -1.43 7.48
N GLU A 107 -3.09 -0.64 8.50
CA GLU A 107 -4.05 0.36 8.98
C GLU A 107 -3.57 1.74 8.57
N PHE A 108 -4.50 2.65 8.28
CA PHE A 108 -4.15 4.03 7.96
C PHE A 108 -5.11 5.02 8.59
N THR A 109 -4.60 6.22 8.81
CA THR A 109 -5.36 7.36 9.31
C THR A 109 -5.05 8.57 8.45
N VAL A 110 -6.10 9.29 8.03
CA VAL A 110 -6.02 10.54 7.26
C VAL A 110 -6.44 11.68 8.17
N ARG A 111 -5.63 12.75 8.18
CA ARG A 111 -5.89 13.93 9.01
C ARG A 111 -5.91 15.22 8.20
N LYS A 112 -6.70 16.16 8.71
CA LYS A 112 -6.71 17.56 8.29
C LYS A 112 -6.64 18.43 9.55
N ASN A 113 -5.69 19.35 9.62
CA ASN A 113 -5.50 20.23 10.78
C ASN A 113 -5.48 19.44 12.11
N ARG A 114 -4.72 18.34 12.18
CA ARG A 114 -4.63 17.39 13.30
C ARG A 114 -5.91 16.61 13.63
N LYS A 115 -7.02 16.89 12.96
CA LYS A 115 -8.29 16.17 13.15
C LYS A 115 -8.32 14.92 12.28
N VAL A 116 -8.72 13.78 12.86
CA VAL A 116 -8.94 12.54 12.10
C VAL A 116 -10.18 12.70 11.22
N MET A 117 -9.99 12.54 9.92
CA MET A 117 -11.05 12.61 8.91
C MET A 117 -11.49 11.22 8.45
N VAL A 118 -10.52 10.33 8.25
CA VAL A 118 -10.75 8.96 7.75
C VAL A 118 -9.82 8.00 8.49
N THR A 119 -10.33 6.85 8.82
CA THR A 119 -9.55 5.67 9.21
C THR A 119 -9.84 4.53 8.27
N GLY A 120 -8.88 3.65 8.07
CA GLY A 120 -9.10 2.51 7.19
C GLY A 120 -8.12 1.36 7.42
N ARG A 121 -8.44 0.26 6.76
CA ARG A 121 -7.61 -0.96 6.76
C ARG A 121 -7.51 -1.49 5.34
N VAL A 122 -6.30 -1.87 4.94
CA VAL A 122 -5.99 -2.53 3.68
C VAL A 122 -5.62 -3.97 3.98
N VAL A 123 -6.26 -4.92 3.34
CA VAL A 123 -5.96 -6.35 3.46
C VAL A 123 -5.73 -6.94 2.07
N VAL A 124 -4.51 -7.41 1.82
CA VAL A 124 -4.15 -8.12 0.58
C VAL A 124 -4.57 -9.58 0.70
N SER A 125 -5.16 -10.14 -0.35
CA SER A 125 -5.53 -11.55 -0.43
C SER A 125 -4.31 -12.48 -0.31
N ALA A 126 -4.53 -13.73 0.05
CA ALA A 126 -3.45 -14.71 0.25
C ALA A 126 -2.63 -14.95 -1.04
N ASP A 127 -3.26 -14.88 -2.21
CA ASP A 127 -2.63 -15.01 -3.52
C ASP A 127 -1.94 -13.72 -4.01
N GLY A 128 -2.09 -12.61 -3.27
CA GLY A 128 -1.51 -11.31 -3.62
C GLY A 128 -2.16 -10.61 -4.81
N LYS A 129 -3.24 -11.14 -5.38
CA LYS A 129 -3.85 -10.65 -6.63
C LYS A 129 -4.96 -9.63 -6.41
N SER A 130 -5.50 -9.54 -5.22
CA SER A 130 -6.53 -8.57 -4.86
C SER A 130 -6.29 -7.99 -3.47
N ARG A 131 -6.94 -6.88 -3.18
CA ARG A 131 -6.99 -6.34 -1.82
C ARG A 131 -8.34 -5.72 -1.53
N THR A 132 -8.73 -5.73 -0.28
CA THR A 132 -9.92 -5.07 0.23
C THR A 132 -9.51 -3.90 1.11
N VAL A 133 -10.08 -2.72 0.84
CA VAL A 133 -9.87 -1.52 1.65
C VAL A 133 -11.19 -1.14 2.29
N THR A 134 -11.24 -1.14 3.62
CA THR A 134 -12.37 -0.63 4.38
C THR A 134 -12.02 0.75 4.92
N THR A 135 -12.90 1.73 4.74
CA THR A 135 -12.73 3.10 5.24
C THR A 135 -13.95 3.53 6.01
N SER A 136 -13.71 4.33 7.06
CA SER A 136 -14.75 5.00 7.84
C SER A 136 -14.31 6.42 8.11
N GLY A 137 -15.26 7.36 8.08
CA GLY A 137 -14.93 8.75 8.29
C GLY A 137 -16.16 9.65 8.25
N THR A 138 -15.88 10.92 7.98
CA THR A 138 -16.91 11.95 7.89
C THR A 138 -16.76 12.67 6.55
N THR A 139 -17.83 12.81 5.79
CA THR A 139 -17.85 13.57 4.53
C THR A 139 -17.62 15.07 4.80
N PRO A 140 -17.28 15.87 3.78
CA PRO A 140 -17.21 17.33 3.94
C PRO A 140 -18.49 17.97 4.48
N LYS A 141 -19.64 17.33 4.27
CA LYS A 141 -20.96 17.77 4.79
C LYS A 141 -21.27 17.25 6.21
N GLY A 142 -20.31 16.64 6.90
CA GLY A 142 -20.46 16.15 8.26
C GLY A 142 -21.18 14.80 8.41
N LYS A 143 -21.52 14.11 7.32
CA LYS A 143 -22.13 12.78 7.37
C LYS A 143 -21.08 11.69 7.60
N LYS A 144 -21.36 10.75 8.48
CA LYS A 144 -20.55 9.53 8.65
C LYS A 144 -20.70 8.62 7.43
N PHE A 145 -19.59 7.99 7.02
CA PHE A 145 -19.59 7.01 5.94
C PHE A 145 -18.77 5.77 6.30
N LYS A 146 -19.05 4.70 5.59
CA LYS A 146 -18.25 3.47 5.57
C LYS A 146 -18.26 2.92 4.16
N ASN A 147 -17.06 2.74 3.59
CA ASN A 147 -16.88 2.14 2.27
C ASN A 147 -16.12 0.80 2.39
N THR A 148 -16.40 -0.10 1.48
CA THR A 148 -15.62 -1.31 1.25
C THR A 148 -15.26 -1.34 -0.22
N THR A 149 -13.98 -1.21 -0.54
CA THR A 149 -13.49 -1.18 -1.92
C THR A 149 -12.56 -2.34 -2.18
N VAL A 150 -12.71 -2.95 -3.31
CA VAL A 150 -11.88 -4.06 -3.78
C VAL A 150 -11.03 -3.58 -4.94
N TYR A 151 -9.77 -3.95 -4.93
CA TYR A 151 -8.82 -3.64 -5.99
C TYR A 151 -8.20 -4.94 -6.50
N ASP A 152 -7.97 -4.99 -7.79
CA ASP A 152 -7.21 -6.06 -8.45
C ASP A 152 -5.80 -5.55 -8.75
N LYS A 153 -4.78 -6.41 -8.55
CA LYS A 153 -3.38 -6.09 -8.83
C LYS A 153 -3.12 -6.14 -10.33
N GLN A 154 -2.37 -5.16 -10.84
CA GLN A 154 -1.88 -5.12 -12.22
C GLN A 154 -0.60 -5.90 -12.39
#